data_2fd0e5b85c16452f02b7003bbb181a80
#
_entry.id   2fd0e5b85c16452f02b7003bbb181a80
#
_cell.length_a   1.000
_cell.length_b   1.000
_cell.length_c   1.000
_cell.angle_alpha   90.00
_cell.angle_beta   90.00
_cell.angle_gamma   90.00
#
_symmetry.space_group_name_H-M   'P 1'
#
loop_
_entity.id
_entity.type
_entity.pdbx_description
1 polymer ?
#
loop_
_entity_poly.entity_id
_entity_poly.type
_entity_poly.pdbx_seq_one_letter_code
_entity_poly.pdbx_strand_id
1 'polypeptide(L)'
;MIPTREECLRLMGQYGMLGNIFHHSLEVAKIAHFLSVELNRKGQRIDLGLVEAASLLHDLTKTECLKTKEDHAQTGSQLLKGMGYERVGKVVAQHIRLGKEGNPSAVSEEEIVNYADKRVMHDRIVSLEERFSDLKERYGTHQSAMDYLEHLEKEIYGIENKIFFILQINPNALQHL
;
A
#
# COMPACT_ATOMS: atom_id res chain seq x y z
N MET A 1 -7.55 10.00 -15.32
CA MET A 1 -8.31 10.72 -14.28
C MET A 1 -7.94 10.11 -12.93
N ILE A 2 -8.04 10.89 -11.83
CA ILE A 2 -7.86 10.41 -10.45
C ILE A 2 -9.17 10.70 -9.72
N PRO A 3 -9.80 9.71 -9.06
CA PRO A 3 -11.01 9.93 -8.29
C PRO A 3 -10.74 10.76 -7.04
N THR A 4 -11.71 11.58 -6.63
CA THR A 4 -11.67 12.31 -5.37
C THR A 4 -11.79 11.36 -4.18
N ARG A 5 -11.41 11.80 -2.98
CA ARG A 5 -11.60 11.02 -1.75
C ARG A 5 -13.06 10.56 -1.58
N GLU A 6 -14.01 11.44 -1.86
CA GLU A 6 -15.44 11.12 -1.76
C GLU A 6 -15.85 10.01 -2.75
N GLU A 7 -15.35 10.09 -3.99
CA GLU A 7 -15.56 9.04 -4.99
C GLU A 7 -14.93 7.72 -4.58
N CYS A 8 -13.72 7.74 -4.00
CA CYS A 8 -13.07 6.53 -3.47
C CYS A 8 -13.93 5.88 -2.37
N LEU A 9 -14.39 6.64 -1.38
CA LEU A 9 -15.24 6.12 -0.29
C LEU A 9 -16.56 5.55 -0.84
N ARG A 10 -17.17 6.21 -1.83
CA ARG A 10 -18.36 5.71 -2.50
C ARG A 10 -18.09 4.37 -3.22
N LEU A 11 -16.96 4.25 -3.92
CA LEU A 11 -16.56 3.01 -4.58
C LEU A 11 -16.32 1.89 -3.56
N MET A 12 -15.62 2.16 -2.46
CA MET A 12 -15.40 1.20 -1.39
C MET A 12 -16.72 0.61 -0.85
N GLY A 13 -17.73 1.49 -0.66
CA GLY A 13 -19.08 1.06 -0.28
C GLY A 13 -19.79 0.26 -1.37
N GLN A 14 -19.76 0.73 -2.62
CA GLN A 14 -20.40 0.05 -3.76
C GLN A 14 -19.86 -1.35 -4.04
N TYR A 15 -18.54 -1.55 -3.85
CA TYR A 15 -17.91 -2.86 -4.01
C TYR A 15 -17.96 -3.73 -2.76
N GLY A 16 -18.69 -3.29 -1.73
CA GLY A 16 -18.97 -4.09 -0.54
C GLY A 16 -17.72 -4.49 0.23
N MET A 17 -16.74 -3.58 0.34
CA MET A 17 -15.55 -3.86 1.15
C MET A 17 -15.95 -4.21 2.58
N LEU A 18 -15.43 -5.32 3.10
CA LEU A 18 -15.63 -5.70 4.50
C LEU A 18 -15.09 -4.62 5.43
N GLY A 19 -15.77 -4.40 6.57
CA GLY A 19 -15.45 -3.32 7.50
C GLY A 19 -13.98 -3.30 7.94
N ASN A 20 -13.39 -4.46 8.18
CA ASN A 20 -11.97 -4.58 8.53
C ASN A 20 -11.03 -4.17 7.38
N ILE A 21 -11.38 -4.47 6.12
CA ILE A 21 -10.62 -4.07 4.93
C ILE A 21 -10.79 -2.57 4.70
N PHE A 22 -11.99 -2.05 4.91
CA PHE A 22 -12.30 -0.62 4.81
C PHE A 22 -11.45 0.20 5.80
N HIS A 23 -11.44 -0.17 7.09
CA HIS A 23 -10.65 0.51 8.12
C HIS A 23 -9.14 0.38 7.87
N HIS A 24 -8.68 -0.79 7.43
CA HIS A 24 -7.30 -0.99 6.99
C HIS A 24 -6.90 0.04 5.90
N SER A 25 -7.72 0.18 4.87
CA SER A 25 -7.43 1.10 3.76
C SER A 25 -7.43 2.58 4.21
N LEU A 26 -8.21 2.95 5.21
CA LEU A 26 -8.16 4.30 5.80
C LEU A 26 -6.83 4.55 6.52
N GLU A 27 -6.33 3.60 7.31
CA GLU A 27 -5.03 3.73 7.99
C GLU A 27 -3.86 3.71 6.99
N VAL A 28 -3.94 2.90 5.93
CA VAL A 28 -2.95 2.93 4.84
C VAL A 28 -2.93 4.32 4.17
N ALA A 29 -4.09 4.88 3.86
CA ALA A 29 -4.18 6.21 3.26
C ALA A 29 -3.63 7.32 4.17
N LYS A 30 -3.81 7.21 5.48
CA LYS A 30 -3.28 8.14 6.48
C LYS A 30 -1.75 8.14 6.51
N ILE A 31 -1.12 6.97 6.56
CA ILE A 31 0.35 6.83 6.48
C ILE A 31 0.86 7.37 5.15
N ALA A 32 0.27 6.93 4.05
CA ALA A 32 0.70 7.29 2.70
C ALA A 32 0.60 8.81 2.46
N HIS A 33 -0.46 9.45 2.96
CA HIS A 33 -0.61 10.91 2.91
C HIS A 33 0.49 11.62 3.70
N PHE A 34 0.72 11.22 4.95
CA PHE A 34 1.79 11.79 5.79
C PHE A 34 3.15 11.70 5.09
N LEU A 35 3.53 10.51 4.62
CA LEU A 35 4.80 10.30 3.93
C LEU A 35 4.93 11.16 2.67
N SER A 36 3.86 11.25 1.87
CA SER A 36 3.85 12.03 0.63
C SER A 36 4.02 13.52 0.88
N VAL A 37 3.37 14.07 1.91
CA VAL A 37 3.52 15.48 2.31
C VAL A 37 4.94 15.76 2.77
N GLU A 38 5.48 14.92 3.66
CA GLU A 38 6.83 15.11 4.19
C GLU A 38 7.92 14.92 3.11
N LEU A 39 7.76 13.95 2.21
CA LEU A 39 8.65 13.75 1.06
C LEU A 39 8.62 14.96 0.11
N ASN A 40 7.46 15.52 -0.16
CA ASN A 40 7.34 16.73 -0.99
C ASN A 40 8.00 17.95 -0.32
N ARG A 41 7.93 18.08 1.02
CA ARG A 41 8.69 19.09 1.78
C ARG A 41 10.20 18.92 1.64
N LYS A 42 10.67 17.70 1.38
CA LYS A 42 12.09 17.38 1.11
C LYS A 42 12.45 17.43 -0.37
N GLY A 43 11.57 17.98 -1.22
CA GLY A 43 11.82 18.20 -2.65
C GLY A 43 11.46 17.02 -3.57
N GLN A 44 10.82 15.97 -3.07
CA GLN A 44 10.22 14.94 -3.91
C GLN A 44 8.99 15.52 -4.64
N ARG A 45 8.50 14.79 -5.65
CA ARG A 45 7.36 15.23 -6.48
C ARG A 45 6.28 14.16 -6.51
N ILE A 46 5.71 13.89 -5.35
CA ILE A 46 4.65 12.89 -5.17
C ILE A 46 3.30 13.51 -5.50
N ASP A 47 2.51 12.84 -6.32
CA ASP A 47 1.12 13.20 -6.60
C ASP A 47 0.22 12.75 -5.43
N LEU A 48 -0.12 13.70 -4.55
CA LEU A 48 -0.89 13.44 -3.33
C LEU A 48 -2.26 12.83 -3.63
N GLY A 49 -2.93 13.30 -4.69
CA GLY A 49 -4.23 12.78 -5.08
C GLY A 49 -4.15 11.34 -5.58
N LEU A 50 -3.10 11.01 -6.33
CA LEU A 50 -2.86 9.65 -6.81
C LEU A 50 -2.58 8.69 -5.65
N VAL A 51 -1.72 9.08 -4.71
CA VAL A 51 -1.39 8.26 -3.54
C VAL A 51 -2.63 8.06 -2.66
N GLU A 52 -3.42 9.10 -2.40
CA GLU A 52 -4.63 8.99 -1.60
C GLU A 52 -5.63 8.02 -2.24
N ALA A 53 -5.93 8.21 -3.52
CA ALA A 53 -6.86 7.35 -4.25
C ALA A 53 -6.38 5.89 -4.31
N ALA A 54 -5.10 5.68 -4.61
CA ALA A 54 -4.53 4.33 -4.67
C ALA A 54 -4.54 3.64 -3.31
N SER A 55 -4.21 4.36 -2.23
CA SER A 55 -4.22 3.81 -0.86
C SER A 55 -5.63 3.43 -0.40
N LEU A 56 -6.64 4.24 -0.71
CA LEU A 56 -8.04 3.92 -0.38
C LEU A 56 -8.56 2.71 -1.18
N LEU A 57 -8.13 2.58 -2.45
CA LEU A 57 -8.68 1.60 -3.38
C LEU A 57 -7.80 0.36 -3.60
N HIS A 58 -6.63 0.24 -2.92
CA HIS A 58 -5.70 -0.87 -3.18
C HIS A 58 -6.34 -2.25 -2.96
N ASP A 59 -7.22 -2.36 -2.00
CA ASP A 59 -7.91 -3.58 -1.59
C ASP A 59 -9.39 -3.64 -2.07
N LEU A 60 -9.78 -2.80 -3.06
CA LEU A 60 -11.18 -2.65 -3.50
C LEU A 60 -11.86 -3.97 -3.87
N THR A 61 -11.13 -4.90 -4.49
CA THR A 61 -11.66 -6.21 -4.93
C THR A 61 -11.33 -7.34 -3.95
N LYS A 62 -10.64 -7.07 -2.86
CA LYS A 62 -10.16 -8.12 -1.93
C LYS A 62 -11.30 -8.93 -1.33
N THR A 63 -12.41 -8.31 -0.96
CA THR A 63 -13.60 -9.00 -0.43
C THR A 63 -14.09 -10.09 -1.38
N GLU A 64 -14.15 -9.82 -2.67
CA GLU A 64 -14.58 -10.79 -3.67
C GLU A 64 -13.47 -11.81 -3.94
N CYS A 65 -12.22 -11.38 -4.03
CA CYS A 65 -11.09 -12.27 -4.29
C CYS A 65 -10.82 -13.26 -3.13
N LEU A 66 -11.29 -13.00 -1.92
CA LEU A 66 -11.29 -14.00 -0.84
C LEU A 66 -12.14 -15.24 -1.21
N LYS A 67 -13.20 -15.06 -2.01
CA LYS A 67 -14.07 -16.14 -2.49
C LYS A 67 -13.52 -16.80 -3.75
N THR A 68 -13.12 -15.98 -4.73
CA THR A 68 -12.68 -16.45 -6.06
C THR A 68 -11.25 -16.96 -6.08
N LYS A 69 -10.42 -16.58 -5.09
CA LYS A 69 -8.97 -16.87 -4.99
C LYS A 69 -8.13 -16.18 -6.08
N GLU A 70 -8.69 -15.18 -6.75
CA GLU A 70 -7.96 -14.36 -7.72
C GLU A 70 -7.00 -13.39 -7.02
N ASP A 71 -6.01 -12.91 -7.76
CA ASP A 71 -5.10 -11.85 -7.30
C ASP A 71 -5.85 -10.50 -7.26
N HIS A 72 -6.17 -10.05 -6.05
CA HIS A 72 -6.92 -8.81 -5.85
C HIS A 72 -6.18 -7.56 -6.32
N ALA A 73 -4.85 -7.56 -6.35
CA ALA A 73 -4.09 -6.42 -6.87
C ALA A 73 -4.28 -6.28 -8.38
N GLN A 74 -4.23 -7.39 -9.10
CA GLN A 74 -4.44 -7.40 -10.55
C GLN A 74 -5.91 -7.16 -10.91
N THR A 75 -6.83 -7.81 -10.21
CA THR A 75 -8.28 -7.63 -10.41
C THR A 75 -8.70 -6.19 -10.12
N GLY A 76 -8.24 -5.60 -9.02
CA GLY A 76 -8.48 -4.21 -8.66
C GLY A 76 -7.89 -3.23 -9.68
N SER A 77 -6.68 -3.50 -10.14
CA SER A 77 -6.04 -2.70 -11.21
C SER A 77 -6.86 -2.69 -12.50
N GLN A 78 -7.29 -3.85 -12.97
CA GLN A 78 -8.09 -3.98 -14.20
C GLN A 78 -9.44 -3.26 -14.06
N LEU A 79 -10.10 -3.42 -12.92
CA LEU A 79 -11.36 -2.75 -12.61
C LEU A 79 -11.21 -1.22 -12.66
N LEU A 80 -10.21 -0.67 -11.97
CA LEU A 80 -9.95 0.78 -11.93
C LEU A 80 -9.59 1.34 -13.31
N LYS A 81 -8.79 0.62 -14.10
CA LYS A 81 -8.49 1.00 -15.49
C LYS A 81 -9.75 1.01 -16.36
N GLY A 82 -10.62 0.02 -16.20
CA GLY A 82 -11.91 -0.04 -16.89
C GLY A 82 -12.84 1.13 -16.56
N MET A 83 -12.70 1.74 -15.38
CA MET A 83 -13.39 2.96 -14.96
C MET A 83 -12.71 4.25 -15.45
N GLY A 84 -11.59 4.18 -16.16
CA GLY A 84 -10.81 5.34 -16.60
C GLY A 84 -9.81 5.87 -15.59
N TYR A 85 -9.58 5.17 -14.47
CA TYR A 85 -8.59 5.51 -13.43
C TYR A 85 -7.25 4.81 -13.69
N GLU A 86 -6.70 4.96 -14.90
CA GLU A 86 -5.51 4.27 -15.40
C GLU A 86 -4.30 4.37 -14.46
N ARG A 87 -4.01 5.60 -13.98
CA ARG A 87 -2.86 5.84 -13.08
C ARG A 87 -3.05 5.15 -11.72
N VAL A 88 -4.25 5.24 -11.15
CA VAL A 88 -4.58 4.57 -9.88
C VAL A 88 -4.46 3.06 -10.02
N GLY A 89 -5.00 2.49 -11.10
CA GLY A 89 -4.87 1.07 -11.39
C GLY A 89 -3.41 0.60 -11.52
N LYS A 90 -2.50 1.43 -12.06
CA LYS A 90 -1.06 1.11 -12.12
C LYS A 90 -0.43 1.00 -10.72
N VAL A 91 -0.73 1.92 -9.84
CA VAL A 91 -0.25 1.89 -8.46
C VAL A 91 -0.84 0.70 -7.70
N VAL A 92 -2.14 0.48 -7.81
CA VAL A 92 -2.85 -0.63 -7.16
C VAL A 92 -2.28 -1.99 -7.59
N ALA A 93 -1.90 -2.17 -8.86
CA ALA A 93 -1.27 -3.42 -9.32
C ALA A 93 0.02 -3.78 -8.57
N GLN A 94 0.67 -2.82 -7.94
CA GLN A 94 1.99 -2.97 -7.33
C GLN A 94 1.98 -2.92 -5.79
N HIS A 95 0.81 -2.84 -5.15
CA HIS A 95 0.76 -2.73 -3.70
C HIS A 95 1.19 -4.02 -2.96
N ILE A 96 1.12 -5.19 -3.62
CA ILE A 96 1.64 -6.45 -3.09
C ILE A 96 3.11 -6.63 -3.47
N ARG A 97 3.44 -6.45 -4.76
CA ARG A 97 4.78 -6.57 -5.33
C ARG A 97 5.10 -5.39 -6.21
N LEU A 98 6.24 -4.79 -5.97
CA LEU A 98 6.76 -3.74 -6.85
C LEU A 98 7.37 -4.31 -8.13
N GLY A 99 7.30 -3.54 -9.21
CA GLY A 99 8.09 -3.76 -10.41
C GLY A 99 9.58 -3.57 -10.13
N LYS A 100 10.44 -4.12 -11.00
CA LYS A 100 11.89 -4.17 -10.78
C LYS A 100 12.65 -2.83 -10.95
N GLU A 101 12.00 -1.77 -11.38
CA GLU A 101 12.66 -0.50 -11.72
C GLU A 101 12.23 0.61 -10.77
N GLY A 102 12.94 0.76 -9.64
CA GLY A 102 12.86 1.92 -8.78
C GLY A 102 14.01 2.90 -9.04
N ASN A 103 13.74 4.20 -9.02
CA ASN A 103 14.80 5.21 -9.00
C ASN A 103 15.41 5.24 -7.58
N PRO A 104 16.73 4.99 -7.42
CA PRO A 104 17.34 5.00 -6.09
C PRO A 104 17.31 6.36 -5.39
N SER A 105 17.18 7.45 -6.15
CA SER A 105 17.21 8.83 -5.62
C SER A 105 15.83 9.47 -5.47
N ALA A 106 14.76 8.79 -5.89
CA ALA A 106 13.39 9.31 -5.83
C ALA A 106 12.43 8.23 -5.36
N VAL A 107 11.51 8.60 -4.50
CA VAL A 107 10.43 7.70 -4.04
C VAL A 107 9.27 7.82 -5.02
N SER A 108 8.68 6.69 -5.42
CA SER A 108 7.49 6.64 -6.27
C SER A 108 6.20 6.49 -5.47
N GLU A 109 5.07 6.78 -6.10
CA GLU A 109 3.74 6.57 -5.51
C GLU A 109 3.48 5.10 -5.22
N GLU A 110 3.97 4.20 -6.08
CA GLU A 110 3.88 2.75 -5.89
C GLU A 110 4.64 2.30 -4.65
N GLU A 111 5.86 2.81 -4.43
CA GLU A 111 6.66 2.50 -3.24
C GLU A 111 5.98 2.99 -1.96
N ILE A 112 5.36 4.18 -1.99
CA ILE A 112 4.65 4.74 -0.83
C ILE A 112 3.44 3.88 -0.46
N VAL A 113 2.60 3.52 -1.44
CA VAL A 113 1.40 2.72 -1.18
C VAL A 113 1.77 1.31 -0.73
N ASN A 114 2.74 0.68 -1.40
CA ASN A 114 3.25 -0.63 -1.04
C ASN A 114 3.81 -0.67 0.39
N TYR A 115 4.62 0.33 0.76
CA TYR A 115 5.18 0.46 2.11
C TYR A 115 4.11 0.73 3.16
N ALA A 116 3.19 1.68 2.89
CA ALA A 116 2.13 2.04 3.82
C ALA A 116 1.22 0.85 4.15
N ASP A 117 0.88 0.01 3.15
CA ASP A 117 0.12 -1.23 3.37
C ASP A 117 0.84 -2.18 4.36
N LYS A 118 2.18 -2.28 4.27
CA LYS A 118 2.97 -3.14 5.18
C LYS A 118 3.16 -2.53 6.58
N ARG A 119 2.81 -1.27 6.78
CA ARG A 119 2.83 -0.61 8.10
C ARG A 119 1.49 -0.68 8.84
N VAL A 120 0.48 -1.32 8.24
CA VAL A 120 -0.84 -1.52 8.86
C VAL A 120 -1.14 -3.00 9.04
N MET A 121 -1.46 -3.40 10.25
CA MET A 121 -1.94 -4.74 10.60
C MET A 121 -3.38 -4.63 11.11
N HIS A 122 -4.34 -5.19 10.37
CA HIS A 122 -5.76 -4.94 10.56
C HIS A 122 -6.10 -3.44 10.40
N ASP A 123 -6.35 -2.73 11.50
CA ASP A 123 -6.64 -1.30 11.58
C ASP A 123 -5.62 -0.53 12.46
N ARG A 124 -4.45 -1.13 12.74
CA ARG A 124 -3.42 -0.52 13.58
C ARG A 124 -2.13 -0.31 12.80
N ILE A 125 -1.49 0.83 13.04
CA ILE A 125 -0.14 1.11 12.57
C ILE A 125 0.84 0.32 13.42
N VAL A 126 1.69 -0.48 12.77
CA VAL A 126 2.68 -1.37 13.42
C VAL A 126 4.06 -1.17 12.82
N SER A 127 5.09 -1.73 13.45
CA SER A 127 6.43 -1.83 12.87
C SER A 127 6.45 -2.86 11.73
N LEU A 128 7.47 -2.80 10.86
CA LEU A 128 7.67 -3.87 9.86
C LEU A 128 7.98 -5.20 10.54
N GLU A 129 8.71 -5.19 11.65
CA GLU A 129 9.01 -6.39 12.42
C GLU A 129 7.73 -7.10 12.89
N GLU A 130 6.81 -6.36 13.52
CA GLU A 130 5.51 -6.90 13.93
C GLU A 130 4.70 -7.42 12.74
N ARG A 131 4.67 -6.64 11.64
CA ARG A 131 3.92 -7.01 10.44
C ARG A 131 4.45 -8.28 9.79
N PHE A 132 5.76 -8.40 9.61
CA PHE A 132 6.36 -9.58 8.99
C PHE A 132 6.36 -10.80 9.91
N SER A 133 6.43 -10.62 11.23
CA SER A 133 6.18 -11.71 12.19
C SER A 133 4.80 -12.31 12.00
N ASP A 134 3.75 -11.49 11.95
CA ASP A 134 2.36 -11.91 11.71
C ASP A 134 2.19 -12.58 10.32
N LEU A 135 2.80 -12.03 9.27
CA LEU A 135 2.72 -12.60 7.93
C LEU A 135 3.39 -13.98 7.85
N LYS A 136 4.55 -14.14 8.47
CA LYS A 136 5.29 -15.41 8.52
C LYS A 136 4.52 -16.47 9.31
N GLU A 137 3.92 -16.10 10.44
CA GLU A 137 3.09 -17.00 11.23
C GLU A 137 1.88 -17.51 10.44
N ARG A 138 1.19 -16.62 9.73
CA ARG A 138 -0.04 -16.97 9.01
C ARG A 138 0.18 -17.64 7.66
N TYR A 139 1.22 -17.25 6.94
CA TYR A 139 1.42 -17.64 5.54
C TYR A 139 2.71 -18.41 5.28
N GLY A 140 3.66 -18.43 6.22
CA GLY A 140 4.93 -19.17 6.11
C GLY A 140 4.77 -20.68 6.32
N THR A 141 3.76 -21.30 5.72
CA THR A 141 3.35 -22.70 5.96
C THR A 141 4.28 -23.74 5.33
N HIS A 142 5.14 -23.33 4.41
CA HIS A 142 6.13 -24.19 3.75
C HIS A 142 7.36 -23.35 3.32
N GLN A 143 8.49 -24.00 3.04
CA GLN A 143 9.78 -23.33 2.81
C GLN A 143 9.70 -22.25 1.73
N SER A 144 9.12 -22.53 0.57
CA SER A 144 9.03 -21.54 -0.51
C SER A 144 8.18 -20.32 -0.16
N ALA A 145 7.15 -20.49 0.69
CA ALA A 145 6.36 -19.36 1.21
C ALA A 145 7.19 -18.51 2.20
N MET A 146 7.98 -19.18 3.05
CA MET A 146 8.88 -18.50 3.97
C MET A 146 9.96 -17.72 3.22
N ASP A 147 10.63 -18.34 2.26
CA ASP A 147 11.65 -17.71 1.41
C ASP A 147 11.09 -16.47 0.68
N TYR A 148 9.85 -16.57 0.18
CA TYR A 148 9.16 -15.44 -0.42
C TYR A 148 8.93 -14.30 0.57
N LEU A 149 8.44 -14.59 1.77
CA LEU A 149 8.18 -13.57 2.80
C LEU A 149 9.48 -12.91 3.29
N GLU A 150 10.56 -13.67 3.42
CA GLU A 150 11.87 -13.12 3.77
C GLU A 150 12.44 -12.22 2.68
N HIS A 151 12.24 -12.57 1.42
CA HIS A 151 12.64 -11.72 0.30
C HIS A 151 11.84 -10.42 0.29
N LEU A 152 10.50 -10.52 0.40
CA LEU A 152 9.60 -9.37 0.48
C LEU A 152 9.97 -8.45 1.66
N GLU A 153 10.24 -9.01 2.84
CA GLU A 153 10.66 -8.26 4.01
C GLU A 153 11.90 -7.40 3.72
N LYS A 154 12.92 -7.98 3.08
CA LYS A 154 14.15 -7.25 2.70
C LYS A 154 13.86 -6.11 1.71
N GLU A 155 12.98 -6.35 0.75
CA GLU A 155 12.57 -5.30 -0.20
C GLU A 155 11.87 -4.14 0.53
N ILE A 156 10.94 -4.44 1.44
CA ILE A 156 10.19 -3.41 2.17
C ILE A 156 11.08 -2.64 3.15
N TYR A 157 12.03 -3.29 3.81
CA TYR A 157 13.05 -2.58 4.60
C TYR A 157 13.94 -1.68 3.72
N GLY A 158 14.22 -2.08 2.50
CA GLY A 158 14.92 -1.23 1.52
C GLY A 158 14.14 0.05 1.21
N ILE A 159 12.80 -0.05 1.04
CA ILE A 159 11.93 1.11 0.83
C ILE A 159 11.87 1.98 2.10
N GLU A 160 11.72 1.38 3.27
CA GLU A 160 11.74 2.10 4.55
C GLU A 160 13.02 2.92 4.68
N ASN A 161 14.18 2.29 4.50
CA ASN A 161 15.47 2.96 4.57
C ASN A 161 15.57 4.12 3.58
N LYS A 162 15.10 3.94 2.33
CA LYS A 162 15.09 4.98 1.31
C LYS A 162 14.21 6.18 1.71
N ILE A 163 12.98 5.93 2.15
CA ILE A 163 12.03 6.96 2.58
C ILE A 163 12.60 7.74 3.77
N PHE A 164 12.99 7.03 4.82
CA PHE A 164 13.40 7.67 6.08
C PHE A 164 14.82 8.26 6.04
N PHE A 165 15.67 7.80 5.11
CA PHE A 165 16.91 8.51 4.78
C PHE A 165 16.63 9.90 4.21
N ILE A 166 15.63 10.05 3.34
CA ILE A 166 15.23 11.37 2.79
C ILE A 166 14.56 12.22 3.88
N LEU A 167 13.66 11.62 4.66
CA LEU A 167 12.89 12.34 5.67
C LEU A 167 13.71 12.77 6.89
N GLN A 168 14.77 12.03 7.23
CA GLN A 168 15.61 12.25 8.42
C GLN A 168 14.80 12.19 9.73
N ILE A 169 13.81 11.29 9.79
CA ILE A 169 13.02 10.99 10.99
C ILE A 169 13.06 9.48 11.25
N ASN A 170 12.67 9.06 12.46
CA ASN A 170 12.59 7.65 12.81
C ASN A 170 11.29 7.03 12.25
N PRO A 171 11.31 5.83 11.63
CA PRO A 171 10.11 5.14 11.16
C PRO A 171 9.02 4.93 12.25
N ASN A 172 9.41 4.82 13.51
CA ASN A 172 8.48 4.69 14.63
C ASN A 172 7.59 5.94 14.84
N ALA A 173 7.97 7.09 14.26
CA ALA A 173 7.12 8.28 14.29
C ALA A 173 5.73 8.03 13.66
N LEU A 174 5.61 7.09 12.74
CA LEU A 174 4.32 6.72 12.14
C LEU A 174 3.32 6.14 13.15
N GLN A 175 3.77 5.54 14.25
CA GLN A 175 2.89 4.97 15.28
C GLN A 175 2.11 6.03 16.07
N HIS A 176 2.47 7.30 15.90
CA HIS A 176 1.83 8.43 16.56
C HIS A 176 0.86 9.22 15.66
N LEU A 177 0.59 8.71 14.46
CA LEU A 177 -0.37 9.33 13.53
C LEU A 177 -1.81 9.17 13.93
#